data_f643f84b5e68c08da4b6fb93639ed2c8
#
_entry.id   f643f84b5e68c08da4b6fb93639ed2c8
#
_cell.length_a   1.000
_cell.length_b   1.000
_cell.length_c   1.000
_cell.angle_alpha   90.00
_cell.angle_beta   90.00
_cell.angle_gamma   90.00
#
_symmetry.space_group_name_H-M   'P 1'
#
loop_
_entity.id
_entity.type
_entity.pdbx_description
1 polymer ?
#
loop_
_entity_poly.entity_id
_entity_poly.type
_entity_poly.pdbx_seq_one_letter_code
_entity_poly.pdbx_strand_id
1 'polypeptide(L)'
;MKSVLESIAENWKLEAKLEDSRKYFFNYKEVHDILNKDKCYVIGRKGSGKSAICEHIVKNQNYKTFAIKLNFKNFPFNELYGLNNDKYTPPNQYITLWKYLIYSTVCQLMVANENIDFKIRGELEKIYPKNTKSLARTINTWTAAEFGATVLGNGGTMKIQRDCSNNTIPWIQRVNILEDIIAEYCDDSLYYIVFDELDEDYRTVNDTDSSQPYIYLLTSLFKAVQDVKSIFIENGKQVKPIVFLRDDIYMLIKDSDKNKWRDMKIEIEWTEDKLKNLLAYRISKDISVENPPLSFKDAWYKIFDIHKVNFGNKQGKKIDSFDFIARSTHLRPRDFIQYIQCCAEETLSKNKKYIQESNIKFVDRAFSNYLKDEIVDEVFPLLPEIEQIMQIISNIRKWNFSCKEFEQEYKKYLKANTIKEKNIDFVLDTLYNFSVIGNQHKHKKDTFFFKYQHTNMTFNKEENIVIHRGLFKAFQL
;
A
#
# COMPACT_ATOMS: atom_id res chain seq x y z
N MET A 1 -6.97 -12.90 -33.37
CA MET A 1 -6.49 -12.94 -31.97
C MET A 1 -5.48 -11.81 -31.78
N LYS A 2 -5.64 -11.01 -30.72
CA LYS A 2 -4.61 -10.02 -30.36
C LYS A 2 -3.30 -10.75 -30.02
N SER A 3 -2.17 -10.15 -30.34
CA SER A 3 -0.87 -10.67 -29.92
C SER A 3 -0.70 -10.49 -28.40
N VAL A 4 0.21 -11.25 -27.77
CA VAL A 4 0.49 -11.13 -26.34
C VAL A 4 0.97 -9.71 -26.00
N LEU A 5 1.78 -9.09 -26.88
CA LEU A 5 2.25 -7.73 -26.66
C LEU A 5 1.14 -6.68 -26.72
N GLU A 6 0.17 -6.84 -27.62
CA GLU A 6 -1.03 -5.98 -27.66
C GLU A 6 -1.84 -6.13 -26.37
N SER A 7 -2.00 -7.36 -25.87
CA SER A 7 -2.69 -7.59 -24.61
C SER A 7 -1.97 -6.94 -23.43
N ILE A 8 -0.64 -7.03 -23.36
CA ILE A 8 0.19 -6.39 -22.33
C ILE A 8 0.03 -4.86 -22.39
N ALA A 9 0.18 -4.27 -23.57
CA ALA A 9 0.10 -2.82 -23.74
C ALA A 9 -1.27 -2.25 -23.35
N GLU A 10 -2.35 -2.96 -23.65
CA GLU A 10 -3.70 -2.45 -23.42
C GLU A 10 -4.25 -2.79 -22.04
N ASN A 11 -3.98 -3.99 -21.52
CA ASN A 11 -4.71 -4.55 -20.38
C ASN A 11 -3.92 -4.51 -19.05
N TRP A 12 -2.60 -4.47 -19.08
CA TRP A 12 -1.84 -4.28 -17.84
C TRP A 12 -2.02 -2.87 -17.33
N LYS A 13 -2.41 -2.73 -16.06
CA LYS A 13 -2.66 -1.43 -15.44
C LYS A 13 -1.83 -1.28 -14.17
N LEU A 14 -1.36 -0.06 -13.92
CA LEU A 14 -0.64 0.28 -12.70
C LEU A 14 -1.59 0.42 -11.50
N GLU A 15 -2.83 0.82 -11.76
CA GLU A 15 -3.86 0.91 -10.74
C GLU A 15 -4.71 -0.36 -10.71
N ALA A 16 -4.72 -1.03 -9.55
CA ALA A 16 -5.42 -2.28 -9.34
C ALA A 16 -6.95 -2.18 -9.57
N LYS A 17 -7.53 -1.00 -9.35
CA LYS A 17 -8.97 -0.74 -9.61
C LYS A 17 -9.34 -0.84 -11.08
N LEU A 18 -8.41 -0.47 -11.98
CA LEU A 18 -8.60 -0.44 -13.43
C LEU A 18 -8.25 -1.77 -14.10
N GLU A 19 -7.63 -2.69 -13.35
CA GLU A 19 -7.18 -3.96 -13.86
C GLU A 19 -8.21 -5.07 -13.62
N ASP A 20 -8.28 -6.02 -14.56
CA ASP A 20 -9.06 -7.24 -14.32
C ASP A 20 -8.36 -8.15 -13.33
N SER A 21 -8.71 -7.98 -12.06
CA SER A 21 -8.13 -8.77 -10.97
C SER A 21 -8.44 -10.27 -11.04
N ARG A 22 -9.54 -10.69 -11.72
CA ARG A 22 -9.84 -12.12 -11.90
C ARG A 22 -8.84 -12.78 -12.85
N LYS A 23 -8.36 -12.03 -13.85
CA LYS A 23 -7.38 -12.51 -14.83
C LYS A 23 -5.94 -12.41 -14.32
N TYR A 24 -5.56 -11.28 -13.74
CA TYR A 24 -4.15 -10.94 -13.52
C TYR A 24 -3.67 -11.01 -12.08
N PHE A 25 -4.55 -11.25 -11.10
CA PHE A 25 -4.14 -11.37 -9.71
C PHE A 25 -3.36 -12.67 -9.48
N PHE A 26 -2.10 -12.50 -9.10
CA PHE A 26 -1.22 -13.62 -8.74
C PHE A 26 -1.36 -13.94 -7.26
N ASN A 27 -1.85 -15.13 -6.95
CA ASN A 27 -1.97 -15.60 -5.57
C ASN A 27 -0.65 -16.19 -5.08
N TYR A 28 -0.13 -15.69 -3.97
CA TYR A 28 1.12 -16.11 -3.36
C TYR A 28 0.96 -16.27 -1.85
N LYS A 29 2.00 -16.82 -1.19
CA LYS A 29 1.93 -17.25 0.21
C LYS A 29 1.36 -16.18 1.15
N GLU A 30 1.80 -14.93 1.02
CA GLU A 30 1.35 -13.84 1.90
C GLU A 30 -0.15 -13.56 1.75
N VAL A 31 -0.70 -13.66 0.53
CA VAL A 31 -2.13 -13.54 0.28
C VAL A 31 -2.89 -14.68 0.95
N HIS A 32 -2.40 -15.92 0.80
CA HIS A 32 -2.98 -17.06 1.49
C HIS A 32 -2.96 -16.88 3.01
N ASP A 33 -1.85 -16.37 3.57
CA ASP A 33 -1.72 -16.12 5.00
C ASP A 33 -2.67 -15.00 5.47
N ILE A 34 -2.90 -13.95 4.67
CA ILE A 34 -3.88 -12.91 4.95
C ILE A 34 -5.29 -13.50 5.00
N LEU A 35 -5.66 -14.36 4.06
CA LEU A 35 -7.01 -14.91 3.98
C LEU A 35 -7.28 -15.98 5.05
N ASN A 36 -6.32 -16.87 5.31
CA ASN A 36 -6.54 -18.09 6.10
C ASN A 36 -5.94 -18.07 7.50
N LYS A 37 -5.11 -17.07 7.83
CA LYS A 37 -4.52 -16.92 9.16
C LYS A 37 -4.96 -15.61 9.80
N ASP A 38 -4.59 -15.45 11.06
CA ASP A 38 -4.91 -14.27 11.86
C ASP A 38 -4.07 -13.02 11.51
N LYS A 39 -3.97 -12.70 10.21
CA LYS A 39 -3.23 -11.53 9.73
C LYS A 39 -4.17 -10.36 9.47
N CYS A 40 -3.99 -9.28 10.22
CA CYS A 40 -4.80 -8.06 10.16
C CYS A 40 -4.02 -6.82 9.71
N TYR A 41 -2.69 -6.84 9.77
CA TYR A 41 -1.85 -5.71 9.38
C TYR A 41 -0.97 -6.08 8.21
N VAL A 42 -1.26 -5.51 7.06
CA VAL A 42 -0.55 -5.76 5.80
C VAL A 42 0.33 -4.55 5.49
N ILE A 43 1.61 -4.71 5.73
CA ILE A 43 2.60 -3.65 5.59
C ILE A 43 3.41 -3.87 4.31
N GLY A 44 3.65 -2.81 3.56
CA GLY A 44 4.49 -2.92 2.36
C GLY A 44 4.71 -1.59 1.67
N ARG A 45 5.75 -1.53 0.85
CA ARG A 45 6.13 -0.32 0.11
C ARG A 45 5.05 0.11 -0.90
N LYS A 46 5.06 1.37 -1.31
CA LYS A 46 4.23 1.82 -2.45
C LYS A 46 4.57 0.97 -3.68
N GLY A 47 3.55 0.55 -4.44
CA GLY A 47 3.74 -0.34 -5.61
C GLY A 47 3.97 -1.82 -5.30
N SER A 48 3.92 -2.26 -4.03
CA SER A 48 4.07 -3.68 -3.64
C SER A 48 2.83 -4.54 -3.87
N GLY A 49 1.71 -3.97 -4.31
CA GLY A 49 0.49 -4.73 -4.62
C GLY A 49 -0.56 -4.74 -3.51
N LYS A 50 -0.44 -3.92 -2.46
CA LYS A 50 -1.42 -3.84 -1.36
C LYS A 50 -2.86 -3.65 -1.87
N SER A 51 -3.09 -2.64 -2.71
CA SER A 51 -4.42 -2.38 -3.28
C SER A 51 -4.91 -3.50 -4.21
N ALA A 52 -4.02 -4.26 -4.85
CA ALA A 52 -4.41 -5.44 -5.63
C ALA A 52 -4.95 -6.55 -4.72
N ILE A 53 -4.36 -6.75 -3.53
CA ILE A 53 -4.88 -7.68 -2.52
C ILE A 53 -6.24 -7.21 -2.00
N CYS A 54 -6.40 -5.90 -1.72
CA CYS A 54 -7.69 -5.31 -1.33
C CYS A 54 -8.78 -5.61 -2.36
N GLU A 55 -8.52 -5.32 -3.63
CA GLU A 55 -9.46 -5.58 -4.73
C GLU A 55 -9.78 -7.07 -4.88
N HIS A 56 -8.78 -7.93 -4.68
CA HIS A 56 -8.99 -9.38 -4.69
C HIS A 56 -9.92 -9.84 -3.57
N ILE A 57 -9.74 -9.38 -2.34
CA ILE A 57 -10.60 -9.70 -1.21
C ILE A 57 -12.04 -9.25 -1.48
N VAL A 58 -12.22 -8.01 -1.93
CA VAL A 58 -13.56 -7.42 -2.14
C VAL A 58 -14.30 -8.05 -3.32
N LYS A 59 -13.59 -8.50 -4.36
CA LYS A 59 -14.21 -9.13 -5.54
C LYS A 59 -14.51 -10.62 -5.38
N ASN A 60 -13.93 -11.28 -4.36
CA ASN A 60 -14.12 -12.71 -4.10
C ASN A 60 -15.17 -13.01 -3.02
N GLN A 61 -16.21 -12.21 -2.96
CA GLN A 61 -17.36 -12.44 -2.07
C GLN A 61 -18.21 -13.61 -2.55
N ASN A 62 -18.85 -14.27 -1.59
CA ASN A 62 -19.82 -15.35 -1.82
C ASN A 62 -20.88 -15.34 -0.71
N TYR A 63 -21.78 -16.33 -0.70
CA TYR A 63 -22.89 -16.43 0.26
C TYR A 63 -22.47 -16.60 1.74
N LYS A 64 -21.18 -16.86 2.01
CA LYS A 64 -20.57 -16.96 3.37
C LYS A 64 -19.42 -15.99 3.59
N THR A 65 -19.09 -15.16 2.62
CA THR A 65 -17.97 -14.24 2.71
C THR A 65 -18.39 -12.87 2.21
N PHE A 66 -18.44 -11.92 3.11
CA PHE A 66 -18.81 -10.54 2.85
C PHE A 66 -17.61 -9.64 3.04
N ALA A 67 -17.41 -8.70 2.16
CA ALA A 67 -16.26 -7.80 2.22
C ALA A 67 -16.63 -6.38 1.81
N ILE A 68 -16.09 -5.40 2.51
CA ILE A 68 -16.19 -4.00 2.13
C ILE A 68 -14.83 -3.32 2.25
N LYS A 69 -14.54 -2.44 1.30
CA LYS A 69 -13.35 -1.62 1.29
C LYS A 69 -13.70 -0.22 1.78
N LEU A 70 -13.09 0.20 2.88
CA LEU A 70 -13.09 1.56 3.36
C LEU A 70 -11.91 2.28 2.71
N ASN A 71 -12.22 3.11 1.73
CA ASN A 71 -11.22 3.81 0.94
C ASN A 71 -11.07 5.24 1.45
N PHE A 72 -9.87 5.56 1.93
CA PHE A 72 -9.53 6.88 2.49
C PHE A 72 -8.91 7.84 1.46
N LYS A 73 -8.92 7.50 0.17
CA LYS A 73 -8.50 8.43 -0.89
C LYS A 73 -9.37 9.68 -0.90
N ASN A 74 -8.72 10.84 -0.86
CA ASN A 74 -9.40 12.15 -0.76
C ASN A 74 -10.35 12.25 0.45
N PHE A 75 -10.08 11.52 1.52
CA PHE A 75 -10.89 11.57 2.73
C PHE A 75 -10.49 12.79 3.58
N PRO A 76 -11.46 13.59 4.06
CA PRO A 76 -11.18 14.74 4.91
C PRO A 76 -10.85 14.29 6.35
N PHE A 77 -9.61 13.91 6.62
CA PHE A 77 -9.18 13.39 7.93
C PHE A 77 -9.46 14.36 9.09
N ASN A 78 -9.53 15.68 8.83
CA ASN A 78 -9.90 16.67 9.82
C ASN A 78 -11.28 16.41 10.45
N GLU A 79 -12.22 15.79 9.72
CA GLU A 79 -13.50 15.37 10.27
C GLU A 79 -13.34 14.27 11.33
N LEU A 80 -12.37 13.36 11.15
CA LEU A 80 -12.07 12.32 12.13
C LEU A 80 -11.35 12.89 13.36
N TYR A 81 -10.47 13.86 13.18
CA TYR A 81 -9.74 14.46 14.31
C TYR A 81 -10.69 15.13 15.32
N GLY A 82 -11.80 15.68 14.86
CA GLY A 82 -12.82 16.25 15.72
C GLY A 82 -13.67 15.23 16.50
N LEU A 83 -13.55 13.94 16.18
CA LEU A 83 -14.30 12.84 16.82
C LEU A 83 -13.48 12.12 17.89
N ASN A 84 -12.48 12.76 18.46
CA ASN A 84 -11.70 12.22 19.56
C ASN A 84 -12.56 12.00 20.82
N ASN A 85 -12.16 11.03 21.63
CA ASN A 85 -12.78 10.78 22.93
C ASN A 85 -11.85 11.30 24.04
N ASP A 86 -12.23 12.44 24.64
CA ASP A 86 -11.43 13.14 25.65
C ASP A 86 -11.24 12.35 26.97
N LYS A 87 -11.95 11.24 27.14
CA LYS A 87 -11.73 10.32 28.26
C LYS A 87 -10.45 9.49 28.12
N TYR A 88 -9.88 9.43 26.93
CA TYR A 88 -8.62 8.73 26.67
C TYR A 88 -7.50 9.72 26.39
N THR A 89 -6.32 9.42 26.93
CA THR A 89 -5.08 10.14 26.60
C THR A 89 -4.53 9.71 25.22
N PRO A 90 -3.87 10.61 24.47
CA PRO A 90 -3.13 10.20 23.26
C PRO A 90 -2.13 9.04 23.54
N PRO A 91 -1.97 8.08 22.64
CA PRO A 91 -2.56 7.99 21.30
C PRO A 91 -3.91 7.25 21.24
N ASN A 92 -4.56 6.96 22.37
CA ASN A 92 -5.74 6.07 22.44
C ASN A 92 -7.08 6.78 22.17
N GLN A 93 -7.07 8.08 21.99
CA GLN A 93 -8.29 8.93 21.90
C GLN A 93 -9.21 8.58 20.72
N TYR A 94 -8.73 7.88 19.70
CA TYR A 94 -9.51 7.48 18.52
C TYR A 94 -9.91 6.00 18.49
N ILE A 95 -9.59 5.19 19.53
CA ILE A 95 -9.95 3.76 19.57
C ILE A 95 -11.46 3.57 19.45
N THR A 96 -12.23 4.34 20.21
CA THR A 96 -13.69 4.25 20.21
C THR A 96 -14.27 4.59 18.83
N LEU A 97 -13.72 5.60 18.14
CA LEU A 97 -14.11 5.96 16.79
C LEU A 97 -13.89 4.80 15.80
N TRP A 98 -12.71 4.17 15.85
CA TRP A 98 -12.41 3.07 14.94
C TRP A 98 -13.25 1.83 15.22
N LYS A 99 -13.47 1.48 16.49
CA LYS A 99 -14.40 0.40 16.86
C LYS A 99 -15.80 0.68 16.32
N TYR A 100 -16.28 1.91 16.50
CA TYR A 100 -17.57 2.33 15.96
C TYR A 100 -17.66 2.17 14.44
N LEU A 101 -16.65 2.63 13.69
CA LEU A 101 -16.61 2.48 12.22
C LEU A 101 -16.58 1.00 11.80
N ILE A 102 -15.80 0.17 12.48
CA ILE A 102 -15.74 -1.26 12.19
C ILE A 102 -17.11 -1.90 12.45
N TYR A 103 -17.72 -1.66 13.60
CA TYR A 103 -19.00 -2.27 13.97
C TYR A 103 -20.14 -1.80 13.07
N SER A 104 -20.22 -0.49 12.78
CA SER A 104 -21.19 0.06 11.81
C SER A 104 -21.04 -0.60 10.44
N THR A 105 -19.79 -0.84 10.01
CA THR A 105 -19.51 -1.51 8.75
C THR A 105 -19.92 -2.99 8.78
N VAL A 106 -19.72 -3.70 9.89
CA VAL A 106 -20.23 -5.08 10.07
C VAL A 106 -21.76 -5.10 10.00
N CYS A 107 -22.43 -4.18 10.70
CA CYS A 107 -23.89 -4.04 10.63
C CYS A 107 -24.38 -3.82 9.18
N GLN A 108 -23.67 -2.98 8.41
CA GLN A 108 -23.98 -2.78 6.99
C GLN A 108 -23.81 -4.07 6.17
N LEU A 109 -22.77 -4.87 6.43
CA LEU A 109 -22.57 -6.15 5.77
C LEU A 109 -23.64 -7.19 6.20
N MET A 110 -24.08 -7.17 7.47
CA MET A 110 -25.18 -8.00 7.94
C MET A 110 -26.49 -7.70 7.21
N VAL A 111 -26.77 -6.44 6.85
CA VAL A 111 -27.94 -6.09 6.01
C VAL A 111 -27.86 -6.76 4.63
N ALA A 112 -26.65 -6.91 4.07
CA ALA A 112 -26.46 -7.57 2.78
C ALA A 112 -26.49 -9.11 2.87
N ASN A 113 -26.34 -9.70 4.05
CA ASN A 113 -26.29 -11.14 4.27
C ASN A 113 -27.70 -11.73 4.44
N GLU A 114 -28.12 -12.53 3.49
CA GLU A 114 -29.46 -13.16 3.48
C GLU A 114 -29.63 -14.26 4.55
N ASN A 115 -28.54 -14.75 5.15
CA ASN A 115 -28.61 -15.71 6.26
C ASN A 115 -29.00 -15.06 7.59
N ILE A 116 -28.91 -13.73 7.71
CA ILE A 116 -29.37 -12.99 8.88
C ILE A 116 -30.91 -12.87 8.86
N ASP A 117 -31.54 -12.99 10.02
CA ASP A 117 -32.99 -12.88 10.17
C ASP A 117 -33.52 -11.60 9.49
N PHE A 118 -34.65 -11.75 8.75
CA PHE A 118 -35.23 -10.68 7.95
C PHE A 118 -35.63 -9.45 8.78
N LYS A 119 -36.14 -9.67 10.01
CA LYS A 119 -36.55 -8.57 10.90
C LYS A 119 -35.32 -7.77 11.35
N ILE A 120 -34.24 -8.47 11.73
CA ILE A 120 -32.99 -7.85 12.15
C ILE A 120 -32.39 -7.04 10.98
N ARG A 121 -32.32 -7.62 9.77
CA ARG A 121 -31.87 -6.90 8.59
C ARG A 121 -32.69 -5.65 8.32
N GLY A 122 -34.02 -5.74 8.44
CA GLY A 122 -34.92 -4.61 8.24
C GLY A 122 -34.74 -3.48 9.25
N GLU A 123 -34.42 -3.80 10.51
CA GLU A 123 -34.08 -2.78 11.51
C GLU A 123 -32.71 -2.16 11.25
N LEU A 124 -31.71 -2.98 10.93
CA LEU A 124 -30.36 -2.48 10.60
C LEU A 124 -30.36 -1.61 9.33
N GLU A 125 -31.15 -1.97 8.30
CA GLU A 125 -31.20 -1.22 7.03
C GLU A 125 -31.74 0.22 7.20
N LYS A 126 -32.51 0.50 8.26
CA LYS A 126 -32.99 1.86 8.57
C LYS A 126 -31.82 2.80 8.93
N ILE A 127 -30.73 2.24 9.49
CA ILE A 127 -29.55 3.02 9.90
C ILE A 127 -28.43 2.84 8.88
N TYR A 128 -28.22 1.61 8.40
CA TYR A 128 -27.11 1.21 7.52
C TYR A 128 -27.60 0.81 6.13
N PRO A 129 -28.04 1.74 5.29
CA PRO A 129 -28.57 1.43 3.95
C PRO A 129 -27.48 0.82 3.06
N LYS A 130 -27.89 -0.14 2.18
CA LYS A 130 -26.98 -0.85 1.27
C LYS A 130 -26.18 0.05 0.33
N ASN A 131 -26.75 1.19 -0.06
CA ASN A 131 -26.16 2.11 -1.03
C ASN A 131 -25.55 3.34 -0.34
N THR A 132 -24.24 3.34 -0.15
CA THR A 132 -23.50 4.49 0.37
C THR A 132 -22.67 5.16 -0.73
N LYS A 133 -22.77 6.51 -0.83
CA LYS A 133 -22.18 7.28 -1.93
C LYS A 133 -20.68 7.56 -1.77
N SER A 134 -20.23 7.90 -0.58
CA SER A 134 -18.82 8.12 -0.23
C SER A 134 -18.60 7.81 1.24
N LEU A 135 -17.37 7.42 1.61
CA LEU A 135 -17.05 7.07 2.99
C LEU A 135 -17.32 8.23 3.96
N ALA A 136 -16.91 9.46 3.63
CA ALA A 136 -17.17 10.64 4.46
C ALA A 136 -18.68 10.88 4.67
N ARG A 137 -19.48 10.83 3.60
CA ARG A 137 -20.94 10.96 3.73
C ARG A 137 -21.55 9.83 4.55
N THR A 138 -21.04 8.62 4.38
CA THR A 138 -21.48 7.45 5.12
C THR A 138 -21.23 7.62 6.60
N ILE A 139 -20.02 8.01 6.99
CA ILE A 139 -19.67 8.29 8.39
C ILE A 139 -20.54 9.41 8.96
N ASN A 140 -20.72 10.52 8.23
CA ASN A 140 -21.56 11.61 8.67
C ASN A 140 -23.04 11.20 8.81
N THR A 141 -23.54 10.36 7.90
CA THR A 141 -24.91 9.83 7.98
C THR A 141 -25.07 8.93 9.21
N TRP A 142 -24.13 8.02 9.45
CA TRP A 142 -24.17 7.13 10.60
C TRP A 142 -24.08 7.91 11.91
N THR A 143 -23.12 8.82 12.02
CA THR A 143 -22.97 9.66 13.22
C THR A 143 -24.22 10.51 13.49
N ALA A 144 -24.84 11.07 12.47
CA ALA A 144 -26.05 11.86 12.61
C ALA A 144 -27.31 11.02 12.90
N ALA A 145 -27.46 9.86 12.24
CA ALA A 145 -28.63 8.99 12.40
C ALA A 145 -28.69 8.31 13.75
N GLU A 146 -27.54 7.92 14.29
CA GLU A 146 -27.46 7.19 15.56
C GLU A 146 -27.50 8.12 16.79
N PHE A 147 -27.28 9.41 16.63
CA PHE A 147 -27.40 10.35 17.73
C PHE A 147 -28.83 10.42 18.31
N GLY A 148 -29.82 9.87 17.60
CA GLY A 148 -31.21 9.84 18.03
C GLY A 148 -31.82 8.44 18.10
N ALA A 149 -31.05 7.33 17.98
CA ALA A 149 -31.60 5.98 18.00
C ALA A 149 -31.15 5.18 19.23
N THR A 150 -32.09 4.71 20.01
CA THR A 150 -31.86 3.73 21.09
C THR A 150 -32.23 2.35 20.56
N VAL A 151 -31.28 1.42 20.63
CA VAL A 151 -31.53 0.02 20.31
C VAL A 151 -32.03 -0.69 21.56
N LEU A 152 -33.28 -1.11 21.56
CA LEU A 152 -33.87 -1.91 22.63
C LEU A 152 -33.93 -3.37 22.18
N GLY A 153 -33.06 -4.21 22.77
CA GLY A 153 -33.11 -5.65 22.59
C GLY A 153 -33.56 -6.32 23.90
N ASN A 154 -34.70 -7.03 23.87
CA ASN A 154 -35.07 -8.00 24.88
C ASN A 154 -35.77 -9.17 24.20
N GLY A 155 -35.19 -10.36 24.33
CA GLY A 155 -35.87 -11.62 23.98
C GLY A 155 -36.25 -11.79 22.51
N GLY A 156 -35.32 -11.62 21.56
CA GLY A 156 -35.51 -11.97 20.15
C GLY A 156 -36.19 -10.91 19.30
N THR A 157 -36.43 -9.71 19.82
CA THR A 157 -36.96 -8.57 19.02
C THR A 157 -36.10 -7.33 19.19
N MET A 158 -35.34 -6.99 18.15
CA MET A 158 -34.63 -5.72 18.05
C MET A 158 -35.63 -4.64 17.59
N LYS A 159 -35.74 -3.55 18.33
CA LYS A 159 -36.46 -2.35 17.91
C LYS A 159 -35.52 -1.16 17.96
N ILE A 160 -35.40 -0.45 16.87
CA ILE A 160 -34.69 0.81 16.81
C ILE A 160 -35.70 1.93 17.04
N GLN A 161 -35.63 2.56 18.20
CA GLN A 161 -36.45 3.69 18.56
C GLN A 161 -35.63 4.99 18.42
N ARG A 162 -36.10 5.91 17.57
CA ARG A 162 -35.52 7.24 17.50
C ARG A 162 -35.93 8.02 18.74
N ASP A 163 -34.98 8.33 19.59
CA ASP A 163 -35.21 9.17 20.75
C ASP A 163 -35.10 10.64 20.32
N CYS A 164 -36.20 11.39 20.40
CA CYS A 164 -36.25 12.83 20.10
C CYS A 164 -35.74 13.69 21.26
N SER A 165 -35.19 13.08 22.31
CA SER A 165 -34.60 13.82 23.43
C SER A 165 -33.19 14.27 23.08
N ASN A 166 -32.85 15.54 23.42
CA ASN A 166 -31.55 16.17 23.16
C ASN A 166 -30.33 15.54 23.88
N ASN A 167 -30.45 14.32 24.40
CA ASN A 167 -29.36 13.61 25.06
C ASN A 167 -28.55 12.78 24.06
N THR A 168 -27.37 13.28 23.70
CA THR A 168 -26.41 12.55 22.90
C THR A 168 -25.87 11.32 23.65
N ILE A 169 -26.06 10.12 23.10
CA ILE A 169 -25.50 8.88 23.67
C ILE A 169 -23.96 8.94 23.56
N PRO A 170 -23.23 8.71 24.66
CA PRO A 170 -21.77 8.70 24.64
C PRO A 170 -21.19 7.66 23.67
N TRP A 171 -20.08 7.98 23.02
CA TRP A 171 -19.41 7.09 22.06
C TRP A 171 -19.18 5.64 22.55
N ILE A 172 -18.75 5.52 23.80
CA ILE A 172 -18.51 4.19 24.42
C ILE A 172 -19.81 3.38 24.46
N GLN A 173 -20.93 3.99 24.82
CA GLN A 173 -22.21 3.31 24.91
C GLN A 173 -22.70 2.86 23.52
N ARG A 174 -22.46 3.63 22.47
CA ARG A 174 -22.78 3.25 21.09
C ARG A 174 -21.98 2.04 20.64
N VAL A 175 -20.67 2.04 20.91
CA VAL A 175 -19.78 0.93 20.59
C VAL A 175 -20.26 -0.34 21.28
N ASN A 176 -20.62 -0.28 22.57
CA ASN A 176 -21.12 -1.42 23.31
C ASN A 176 -22.44 -1.97 22.73
N ILE A 177 -23.38 -1.08 22.38
CA ILE A 177 -24.65 -1.50 21.75
C ILE A 177 -24.40 -2.23 20.42
N LEU A 178 -23.51 -1.70 19.57
CA LEU A 178 -23.18 -2.34 18.28
C LEU A 178 -22.45 -3.67 18.49
N GLU A 179 -21.59 -3.76 19.49
CA GLU A 179 -20.88 -4.99 19.86
C GLU A 179 -21.88 -6.07 20.28
N ASP A 180 -22.85 -5.73 21.14
CA ASP A 180 -23.91 -6.64 21.58
C ASP A 180 -24.77 -7.11 20.40
N ILE A 181 -25.16 -6.20 19.48
CA ILE A 181 -25.92 -6.56 18.27
C ILE A 181 -25.15 -7.56 17.41
N ILE A 182 -23.87 -7.32 17.18
CA ILE A 182 -23.05 -8.22 16.36
C ILE A 182 -22.86 -9.56 17.06
N ALA A 183 -22.59 -9.56 18.35
CA ALA A 183 -22.41 -10.79 19.13
C ALA A 183 -23.69 -11.66 19.13
N GLU A 184 -24.86 -11.03 19.22
CA GLU A 184 -26.15 -11.75 19.30
C GLU A 184 -26.68 -12.18 17.92
N TYR A 185 -26.62 -11.29 16.90
CA TYR A 185 -27.33 -11.49 15.64
C TYR A 185 -26.46 -11.82 14.43
N CYS A 186 -25.12 -11.68 14.52
CA CYS A 186 -24.22 -12.05 13.43
C CYS A 186 -24.16 -13.58 13.30
N ASP A 187 -24.19 -14.08 12.05
CA ASP A 187 -24.01 -15.51 11.74
C ASP A 187 -22.53 -15.93 11.69
N ASP A 188 -22.27 -17.17 11.27
CA ASP A 188 -20.91 -17.73 11.14
C ASP A 188 -20.22 -17.34 9.83
N SER A 189 -20.79 -16.42 9.06
CA SER A 189 -20.17 -15.90 7.84
C SER A 189 -18.92 -15.09 8.15
N LEU A 190 -18.01 -15.01 7.18
CA LEU A 190 -16.77 -14.24 7.29
C LEU A 190 -16.98 -12.80 6.78
N TYR A 191 -16.68 -11.83 7.63
CA TYR A 191 -16.86 -10.41 7.37
C TYR A 191 -15.50 -9.71 7.29
N TYR A 192 -15.09 -9.31 6.09
CA TYR A 192 -13.87 -8.52 5.88
C TYR A 192 -14.16 -7.02 5.84
N ILE A 193 -13.46 -6.27 6.67
CA ILE A 193 -13.44 -4.81 6.65
C ILE A 193 -12.04 -4.37 6.24
N VAL A 194 -11.87 -3.87 5.03
CA VAL A 194 -10.57 -3.59 4.44
C VAL A 194 -10.31 -2.09 4.46
N PHE A 195 -9.27 -1.65 5.17
CA PHE A 195 -8.81 -0.25 5.21
C PHE A 195 -7.67 -0.06 4.20
N ASP A 196 -7.87 0.78 3.20
CA ASP A 196 -6.88 1.07 2.15
C ASP A 196 -6.74 2.58 1.92
N GLU A 197 -5.59 3.00 1.37
CA GLU A 197 -5.28 4.39 1.05
C GLU A 197 -5.34 5.31 2.28
N LEU A 198 -4.83 4.84 3.43
CA LEU A 198 -4.74 5.60 4.67
C LEU A 198 -3.65 6.68 4.65
N ASP A 199 -2.80 6.69 3.62
CA ASP A 199 -1.64 7.56 3.47
C ASP A 199 -1.94 8.94 2.84
N GLU A 200 -3.20 9.26 2.56
CA GLU A 200 -3.62 10.53 1.94
C GLU A 200 -3.30 11.77 2.79
N ASP A 201 -3.40 11.67 4.12
CA ASP A 201 -3.12 12.80 5.03
C ASP A 201 -1.67 12.78 5.56
N TYR A 202 -0.80 11.97 4.94
CA TYR A 202 0.62 11.92 5.24
C TYR A 202 1.34 13.18 4.71
N ARG A 203 0.90 14.35 5.15
CA ARG A 203 1.44 15.65 4.75
C ARG A 203 2.27 16.23 5.89
N THR A 204 3.55 16.49 5.61
CA THR A 204 4.46 17.28 6.49
C THR A 204 4.69 16.72 7.89
N VAL A 205 5.44 15.62 7.98
CA VAL A 205 6.00 15.13 9.26
C VAL A 205 7.04 16.12 9.85
N ASN A 206 7.46 17.12 9.08
CA ASN A 206 8.41 18.15 9.53
C ASN A 206 7.82 19.19 10.47
N ASP A 207 6.48 19.32 10.51
CA ASP A 207 5.78 20.13 11.51
C ASP A 207 5.40 19.19 12.67
N THR A 208 6.27 19.13 13.68
CA THR A 208 6.17 18.19 14.81
C THR A 208 4.84 18.24 15.54
N ASP A 209 4.12 19.35 15.46
CA ASP A 209 2.81 19.52 16.11
C ASP A 209 1.63 19.11 15.21
N SER A 210 1.75 19.23 13.88
CA SER A 210 0.65 18.94 12.95
C SER A 210 0.52 17.47 12.53
N SER A 211 1.60 16.68 12.61
CA SER A 211 1.59 15.26 12.25
C SER A 211 1.15 14.33 13.39
N GLN A 212 1.18 14.78 14.63
CA GLN A 212 0.84 13.98 15.81
C GLN A 212 -0.58 13.40 15.76
N PRO A 213 -1.64 14.18 15.43
CA PRO A 213 -3.00 13.65 15.36
C PRO A 213 -3.14 12.49 14.37
N TYR A 214 -2.48 12.58 13.22
CA TYR A 214 -2.51 11.53 12.19
C TYR A 214 -1.86 10.22 12.71
N ILE A 215 -0.69 10.30 13.33
CA ILE A 215 -0.01 9.13 13.91
C ILE A 215 -0.82 8.53 15.06
N TYR A 216 -1.45 9.36 15.90
CA TYR A 216 -2.34 8.89 16.98
C TYR A 216 -3.59 8.21 16.41
N LEU A 217 -4.17 8.76 15.34
CA LEU A 217 -5.30 8.15 14.65
C LEU A 217 -4.95 6.76 14.12
N LEU A 218 -3.79 6.61 13.44
CA LEU A 218 -3.32 5.31 12.95
C LEU A 218 -2.99 4.35 14.10
N THR A 219 -2.32 4.82 15.15
CA THR A 219 -2.01 3.99 16.33
C THR A 219 -3.28 3.46 16.97
N SER A 220 -4.29 4.32 17.11
CA SER A 220 -5.61 3.93 17.63
C SER A 220 -6.32 2.92 16.72
N LEU A 221 -6.16 3.01 15.38
CA LEU A 221 -6.71 2.02 14.46
C LEU A 221 -6.10 0.63 14.71
N PHE A 222 -4.78 0.55 14.84
CA PHE A 222 -4.13 -0.74 15.13
C PHE A 222 -4.62 -1.34 16.45
N LYS A 223 -4.76 -0.54 17.51
CA LYS A 223 -5.31 -1.00 18.79
C LYS A 223 -6.78 -1.42 18.66
N ALA A 224 -7.60 -0.64 17.99
CA ALA A 224 -9.01 -0.97 17.77
C ALA A 224 -9.18 -2.29 17.00
N VAL A 225 -8.38 -2.53 15.97
CA VAL A 225 -8.38 -3.79 15.21
C VAL A 225 -7.99 -4.97 16.10
N GLN A 226 -6.99 -4.82 16.97
CA GLN A 226 -6.58 -5.85 17.92
C GLN A 226 -7.72 -6.19 18.89
N ASP A 227 -8.36 -5.17 19.47
CA ASP A 227 -9.48 -5.34 20.40
C ASP A 227 -10.67 -6.02 19.73
N VAL A 228 -11.09 -5.51 18.58
CA VAL A 228 -12.23 -6.06 17.81
C VAL A 228 -12.00 -7.53 17.51
N LYS A 229 -10.79 -7.89 17.08
CA LYS A 229 -10.45 -9.27 16.80
C LYS A 229 -10.55 -10.16 18.03
N SER A 230 -10.02 -9.72 19.17
CA SER A 230 -10.08 -10.49 20.42
C SER A 230 -11.52 -10.73 20.86
N ILE A 231 -12.34 -9.67 20.86
CA ILE A 231 -13.75 -9.73 21.27
C ILE A 231 -14.55 -10.70 20.40
N PHE A 232 -14.41 -10.63 19.07
CA PHE A 232 -15.22 -11.48 18.19
C PHE A 232 -14.71 -12.93 18.12
N ILE A 233 -13.42 -13.20 18.34
CA ILE A 233 -12.92 -14.56 18.52
C ILE A 233 -13.56 -15.20 19.76
N GLU A 234 -13.61 -14.47 20.89
CA GLU A 234 -14.23 -14.94 22.14
C GLU A 234 -15.74 -15.23 21.96
N ASN A 235 -16.41 -14.44 21.11
CA ASN A 235 -17.83 -14.63 20.78
C ASN A 235 -18.07 -15.62 19.63
N GLY A 236 -17.04 -16.28 19.10
CA GLY A 236 -17.14 -17.23 17.99
C GLY A 236 -17.54 -16.60 16.65
N LYS A 237 -17.39 -15.26 16.48
CA LYS A 237 -17.75 -14.54 15.24
C LYS A 237 -16.53 -14.31 14.36
N GLN A 238 -16.72 -14.39 13.05
CA GLN A 238 -15.63 -14.24 12.07
C GLN A 238 -15.60 -12.83 11.48
N VAL A 239 -15.29 -11.84 12.30
CA VAL A 239 -15.09 -10.45 11.88
C VAL A 239 -13.60 -10.19 11.72
N LYS A 240 -13.18 -9.81 10.51
CA LYS A 240 -11.77 -9.66 10.16
C LYS A 240 -11.47 -8.28 9.57
N PRO A 241 -11.18 -7.29 10.39
CA PRO A 241 -10.64 -6.02 9.91
C PRO A 241 -9.20 -6.21 9.40
N ILE A 242 -8.87 -5.64 8.24
CA ILE A 242 -7.55 -5.71 7.63
C ILE A 242 -7.08 -4.30 7.29
N VAL A 243 -5.94 -3.89 7.82
CA VAL A 243 -5.33 -2.58 7.60
C VAL A 243 -4.17 -2.71 6.63
N PHE A 244 -4.26 -2.05 5.49
CA PHE A 244 -3.17 -1.92 4.53
C PHE A 244 -2.46 -0.59 4.73
N LEU A 245 -1.16 -0.64 5.05
CA LEU A 245 -0.38 0.56 5.34
C LEU A 245 0.99 0.50 4.67
N ARG A 246 1.53 1.67 4.34
CA ARG A 246 2.90 1.80 3.86
C ARG A 246 3.89 1.53 5.00
N ASP A 247 5.02 0.92 4.66
CA ASP A 247 6.07 0.55 5.62
C ASP A 247 6.74 1.79 6.24
N ASP A 248 6.97 2.85 5.47
CA ASP A 248 7.53 4.11 5.95
C ASP A 248 6.62 4.77 7.00
N ILE A 249 5.29 4.77 6.79
CA ILE A 249 4.31 5.29 7.76
C ILE A 249 4.25 4.39 9.00
N TYR A 250 4.22 3.05 8.80
CA TYR A 250 4.24 2.11 9.92
C TYR A 250 5.46 2.28 10.83
N MET A 251 6.61 2.65 10.26
CA MET A 251 7.82 2.92 11.04
C MET A 251 7.69 4.13 11.98
N LEU A 252 6.88 5.11 11.63
CA LEU A 252 6.63 6.31 12.47
C LEU A 252 5.74 6.01 13.68
N ILE A 253 4.95 4.94 13.65
CA ILE A 253 4.14 4.54 14.78
C ILE A 253 5.05 4.06 15.91
N LYS A 254 5.03 4.79 17.02
CA LYS A 254 5.78 4.47 18.24
C LYS A 254 4.79 4.15 19.35
N ASP A 255 4.63 2.88 19.67
CA ASP A 255 3.72 2.42 20.72
C ASP A 255 4.28 1.17 21.42
N SER A 256 3.98 1.02 22.71
CA SER A 256 4.40 -0.14 23.53
C SER A 256 3.79 -1.46 23.02
N ASP A 257 2.61 -1.41 22.40
CA ASP A 257 1.92 -2.58 21.87
C ASP A 257 2.40 -3.03 20.49
N LYS A 258 3.28 -2.25 19.85
CA LYS A 258 3.80 -2.55 18.50
C LYS A 258 4.42 -3.95 18.38
N ASN A 259 5.04 -4.45 19.46
CA ASN A 259 5.57 -5.81 19.51
C ASN A 259 4.47 -6.89 19.49
N LYS A 260 3.31 -6.62 20.10
CA LYS A 260 2.16 -7.54 20.11
C LYS A 260 1.52 -7.66 18.72
N TRP A 261 1.63 -6.62 17.89
CA TRP A 261 1.09 -6.64 16.52
C TRP A 261 1.89 -7.55 15.58
N ARG A 262 3.09 -7.99 15.98
CA ARG A 262 3.98 -8.81 15.17
C ARG A 262 3.31 -10.10 14.68
N ASP A 263 2.55 -10.75 15.53
CA ASP A 263 1.87 -12.01 15.19
C ASP A 263 0.73 -11.81 14.19
N MET A 264 0.09 -10.64 14.21
CA MET A 264 -0.99 -10.25 13.29
C MET A 264 -0.47 -9.49 12.06
N LYS A 265 0.81 -9.17 12.02
CA LYS A 265 1.43 -8.44 10.90
C LYS A 265 1.91 -9.40 9.82
N ILE A 266 1.84 -8.95 8.57
CA ILE A 266 2.52 -9.54 7.42
C ILE A 266 3.16 -8.42 6.61
N GLU A 267 4.37 -8.67 6.13
CA GLU A 267 5.10 -7.74 5.27
C GLU A 267 5.11 -8.26 3.84
N ILE A 268 4.70 -7.41 2.91
CA ILE A 268 4.70 -7.72 1.49
C ILE A 268 6.06 -7.38 0.91
N GLU A 269 6.89 -8.42 0.80
CA GLU A 269 8.23 -8.34 0.23
C GLU A 269 8.30 -9.11 -1.10
N TRP A 270 9.00 -8.52 -2.05
CA TRP A 270 9.21 -9.10 -3.37
C TRP A 270 10.67 -9.49 -3.57
N THR A 271 10.88 -10.76 -3.88
CA THR A 271 12.16 -11.29 -4.36
C THR A 271 12.11 -11.42 -5.88
N GLU A 272 13.27 -11.56 -6.52
CA GLU A 272 13.35 -11.81 -7.97
C GLU A 272 12.55 -13.05 -8.37
N ASP A 273 12.58 -14.13 -7.57
CA ASP A 273 11.84 -15.35 -7.87
C ASP A 273 10.33 -15.14 -7.79
N LYS A 274 9.83 -14.39 -6.79
CA LYS A 274 8.41 -14.04 -6.72
C LYS A 274 7.98 -13.20 -7.91
N LEU A 275 8.83 -12.24 -8.33
CA LEU A 275 8.57 -11.42 -9.51
C LEU A 275 8.58 -12.23 -10.80
N LYS A 276 9.52 -13.16 -10.97
CA LYS A 276 9.54 -14.08 -12.09
C LYS A 276 8.25 -14.91 -12.17
N ASN A 277 7.78 -15.41 -11.03
CA ASN A 277 6.51 -16.16 -10.96
C ASN A 277 5.29 -15.29 -11.28
N LEU A 278 5.24 -14.04 -10.76
CA LEU A 278 4.19 -13.08 -11.09
C LEU A 278 4.14 -12.80 -12.60
N LEU A 279 5.30 -12.52 -13.22
CA LEU A 279 5.39 -12.22 -14.64
C LEU A 279 5.03 -13.44 -15.50
N ALA A 280 5.52 -14.61 -15.13
CA ALA A 280 5.15 -15.87 -15.79
C ALA A 280 3.64 -16.08 -15.77
N TYR A 281 3.00 -15.90 -14.62
CA TYR A 281 1.56 -16.00 -14.46
C TYR A 281 0.82 -15.00 -15.37
N ARG A 282 1.17 -13.74 -15.33
CA ARG A 282 0.49 -12.67 -16.10
C ARG A 282 0.63 -12.88 -17.61
N ILE A 283 1.85 -13.15 -18.09
CA ILE A 283 2.10 -13.45 -19.51
C ILE A 283 1.32 -14.69 -19.95
N SER A 284 1.29 -15.75 -19.13
CA SER A 284 0.53 -16.95 -19.42
C SER A 284 -0.96 -16.68 -19.56
N LYS A 285 -1.52 -15.81 -18.72
CA LYS A 285 -2.94 -15.40 -18.81
C LYS A 285 -3.27 -14.56 -20.05
N ASP A 286 -2.29 -13.88 -20.62
CA ASP A 286 -2.43 -13.23 -21.94
C ASP A 286 -2.32 -14.20 -23.12
N ILE A 287 -1.65 -15.33 -22.94
CA ILE A 287 -1.61 -16.40 -23.94
C ILE A 287 -2.91 -17.22 -23.88
N SER A 288 -3.30 -17.68 -22.70
CA SER A 288 -4.53 -18.44 -22.47
C SER A 288 -4.97 -18.31 -21.02
N VAL A 289 -6.25 -17.96 -20.83
CA VAL A 289 -6.83 -17.83 -19.47
C VAL A 289 -7.02 -19.19 -18.82
N GLU A 290 -7.36 -20.22 -19.62
CA GLU A 290 -7.75 -21.56 -19.15
C GLU A 290 -6.55 -22.45 -18.82
N ASN A 291 -5.44 -22.26 -19.51
CA ASN A 291 -4.26 -23.12 -19.33
C ASN A 291 -3.51 -22.81 -18.03
N PRO A 292 -2.84 -23.83 -17.43
CA PRO A 292 -1.95 -23.60 -16.31
C PRO A 292 -0.81 -22.66 -16.70
N PRO A 293 -0.30 -21.85 -15.75
CA PRO A 293 0.79 -20.92 -16.05
C PRO A 293 2.06 -21.65 -16.52
N LEU A 294 2.71 -21.07 -17.51
CA LEU A 294 4.01 -21.53 -18.02
C LEU A 294 5.11 -21.31 -16.99
N SER A 295 6.25 -22.01 -17.16
CA SER A 295 7.47 -21.63 -16.44
C SER A 295 7.90 -20.21 -16.79
N PHE A 296 8.65 -19.53 -15.90
CA PHE A 296 9.13 -18.17 -16.19
C PHE A 296 9.89 -18.11 -17.52
N LYS A 297 10.77 -19.07 -17.77
CA LYS A 297 11.56 -19.11 -19.00
C LYS A 297 10.67 -19.20 -20.24
N ASP A 298 9.70 -20.10 -20.22
CA ASP A 298 8.83 -20.32 -21.38
C ASP A 298 7.88 -19.11 -21.61
N ALA A 299 7.34 -18.50 -20.55
CA ALA A 299 6.53 -17.31 -20.66
C ALA A 299 7.34 -16.11 -21.14
N TRP A 300 8.55 -15.90 -20.59
CA TRP A 300 9.42 -14.77 -20.90
C TRP A 300 9.81 -14.74 -22.39
N TYR A 301 10.18 -15.89 -22.95
CA TYR A 301 10.54 -15.99 -24.36
C TYR A 301 9.37 -16.02 -25.35
N LYS A 302 8.13 -15.92 -24.86
CA LYS A 302 6.97 -15.60 -25.73
C LYS A 302 6.89 -14.11 -26.07
N ILE A 303 7.55 -13.26 -25.30
CA ILE A 303 7.53 -11.81 -25.52
C ILE A 303 8.93 -11.24 -25.79
N PHE A 304 10.02 -11.89 -25.36
CA PHE A 304 11.41 -11.46 -25.59
C PHE A 304 12.11 -12.36 -26.59
N ASP A 305 12.76 -11.77 -27.59
CA ASP A 305 13.59 -12.46 -28.60
C ASP A 305 15.06 -12.59 -28.14
N ILE A 306 15.40 -12.16 -26.94
CA ILE A 306 16.78 -12.12 -26.46
C ILE A 306 16.92 -12.68 -25.05
N HIS A 307 17.98 -13.47 -24.88
CA HIS A 307 18.36 -14.01 -23.58
C HIS A 307 19.23 -13.02 -22.79
N LYS A 308 20.13 -12.29 -23.49
CA LYS A 308 21.12 -11.44 -22.84
C LYS A 308 21.22 -10.06 -23.50
N VAL A 309 21.25 -9.04 -22.67
CA VAL A 309 21.42 -7.63 -23.05
C VAL A 309 22.84 -7.19 -22.76
N ASN A 310 23.42 -6.39 -23.64
CA ASN A 310 24.74 -5.81 -23.42
C ASN A 310 24.68 -4.81 -22.25
N PHE A 311 25.59 -4.99 -21.32
CA PHE A 311 25.65 -4.19 -20.08
C PHE A 311 25.96 -2.71 -20.33
N GLY A 312 26.46 -2.38 -21.54
CA GLY A 312 26.78 -1.00 -21.93
C GLY A 312 28.16 -0.53 -21.51
N ASN A 313 29.03 -1.42 -21.02
CA ASN A 313 30.42 -1.13 -20.74
C ASN A 313 31.32 -1.43 -21.96
N LYS A 314 32.54 -0.88 -21.98
CA LYS A 314 33.54 -1.11 -23.03
C LYS A 314 33.97 -2.58 -23.17
N GLN A 315 33.69 -3.44 -22.20
CA GLN A 315 34.09 -4.85 -22.15
C GLN A 315 33.09 -5.79 -22.85
N GLY A 316 31.96 -5.29 -23.36
CA GLY A 316 30.97 -6.09 -24.06
C GLY A 316 30.26 -7.13 -23.14
N LYS A 317 30.31 -6.94 -21.82
CA LYS A 317 29.65 -7.85 -20.84
C LYS A 317 28.15 -7.87 -21.07
N LYS A 318 27.58 -9.07 -21.13
CA LYS A 318 26.13 -9.28 -21.29
C LYS A 318 25.55 -9.89 -20.02
N ILE A 319 24.36 -9.45 -19.64
CA ILE A 319 23.57 -10.02 -18.53
C ILE A 319 22.22 -10.51 -19.04
N ASP A 320 21.54 -11.31 -18.25
CA ASP A 320 20.18 -11.78 -18.55
C ASP A 320 19.24 -10.58 -18.74
N SER A 321 18.24 -10.72 -19.63
CA SER A 321 17.32 -9.62 -19.93
C SER A 321 16.42 -9.26 -18.74
N PHE A 322 16.05 -10.25 -17.90
CA PHE A 322 15.34 -9.99 -16.66
C PHE A 322 16.22 -9.22 -15.68
N ASP A 323 17.47 -9.66 -15.47
CA ASP A 323 18.40 -9.02 -14.54
C ASP A 323 18.75 -7.59 -14.99
N PHE A 324 18.78 -7.35 -16.32
CA PHE A 324 18.95 -5.99 -16.86
C PHE A 324 17.83 -5.07 -16.47
N ILE A 325 16.57 -5.54 -16.51
CA ILE A 325 15.39 -4.78 -16.07
C ILE A 325 15.38 -4.66 -14.54
N ALA A 326 15.59 -5.75 -13.83
CA ALA A 326 15.53 -5.82 -12.37
C ALA A 326 16.45 -4.79 -11.69
N ARG A 327 17.68 -4.63 -12.18
CA ARG A 327 18.65 -3.66 -11.63
C ARG A 327 18.21 -2.20 -11.75
N SER A 328 17.29 -1.90 -12.67
CA SER A 328 16.74 -0.56 -12.86
C SER A 328 15.47 -0.30 -12.03
N THR A 329 14.93 -1.33 -11.36
CA THR A 329 13.70 -1.28 -10.57
C THR A 329 14.00 -1.34 -9.07
N HIS A 330 13.01 -1.01 -8.25
CA HIS A 330 13.04 -1.26 -6.80
C HIS A 330 12.47 -2.65 -6.43
N LEU A 331 12.51 -3.62 -7.35
CA LEU A 331 11.92 -4.95 -7.20
C LEU A 331 10.44 -4.89 -6.76
N ARG A 332 9.66 -3.99 -7.34
CA ARG A 332 8.21 -3.87 -7.09
C ARG A 332 7.43 -4.36 -8.31
N PRO A 333 6.30 -5.05 -8.13
CA PRO A 333 5.43 -5.43 -9.26
C PRO A 333 5.10 -4.27 -10.20
N ARG A 334 4.76 -3.11 -9.64
CA ARG A 334 4.45 -1.90 -10.40
C ARG A 334 5.57 -1.51 -11.35
N ASP A 335 6.83 -1.56 -10.90
CA ASP A 335 7.99 -1.19 -11.70
C ASP A 335 8.15 -2.12 -12.92
N PHE A 336 7.99 -3.45 -12.70
CA PHE A 336 8.07 -4.43 -13.78
C PHE A 336 6.91 -4.32 -14.76
N ILE A 337 5.68 -4.12 -14.25
CA ILE A 337 4.49 -3.92 -15.09
C ILE A 337 4.72 -2.72 -16.01
N GLN A 338 5.14 -1.58 -15.45
CA GLN A 338 5.43 -0.37 -16.20
C GLN A 338 6.53 -0.59 -17.24
N TYR A 339 7.64 -1.19 -16.84
CA TYR A 339 8.77 -1.41 -17.72
C TYR A 339 8.41 -2.30 -18.92
N ILE A 340 7.74 -3.42 -18.67
CA ILE A 340 7.37 -4.38 -19.70
C ILE A 340 6.26 -3.81 -20.59
N GLN A 341 5.30 -3.07 -20.05
CA GLN A 341 4.28 -2.38 -20.81
C GLN A 341 4.91 -1.38 -21.80
N CYS A 342 5.82 -0.53 -21.35
CA CYS A 342 6.54 0.38 -22.23
C CYS A 342 7.36 -0.35 -23.30
N CYS A 343 7.98 -1.50 -22.96
CA CYS A 343 8.67 -2.32 -23.95
C CYS A 343 7.71 -2.90 -24.99
N ALA A 344 6.51 -3.32 -24.60
CA ALA A 344 5.49 -3.81 -25.51
C ALA A 344 5.01 -2.72 -26.45
N GLU A 345 4.67 -1.55 -25.93
CA GLU A 345 4.26 -0.37 -26.71
C GLU A 345 5.33 0.04 -27.75
N GLU A 346 6.59 0.16 -27.33
CA GLU A 346 7.71 0.49 -28.19
C GLU A 346 7.95 -0.58 -29.27
N THR A 347 7.76 -1.84 -28.94
CA THR A 347 7.90 -2.96 -29.88
C THR A 347 6.82 -2.93 -30.95
N LEU A 348 5.56 -2.70 -30.52
CA LEU A 348 4.41 -2.59 -31.42
C LEU A 348 4.52 -1.37 -32.34
N SER A 349 4.97 -0.22 -31.84
CA SER A 349 5.17 0.99 -32.63
C SER A 349 6.16 0.78 -33.80
N LYS A 350 7.08 -0.18 -33.64
CA LYS A 350 8.06 -0.56 -34.67
C LYS A 350 7.62 -1.77 -35.49
N ASN A 351 6.36 -2.23 -35.37
CA ASN A 351 5.82 -3.39 -36.07
C ASN A 351 6.64 -4.68 -35.84
N LYS A 352 7.20 -4.87 -34.65
CA LYS A 352 7.97 -6.05 -34.27
C LYS A 352 7.14 -7.04 -33.46
N LYS A 353 7.46 -8.34 -33.56
CA LYS A 353 6.74 -9.42 -32.85
C LYS A 353 7.27 -9.69 -31.45
N TYR A 354 8.54 -9.38 -31.18
CA TYR A 354 9.23 -9.66 -29.92
C TYR A 354 10.02 -8.45 -29.45
N ILE A 355 10.11 -8.30 -28.14
CA ILE A 355 10.92 -7.28 -27.49
C ILE A 355 12.41 -7.60 -27.74
N GLN A 356 13.15 -6.66 -28.28
CA GLN A 356 14.57 -6.75 -28.60
C GLN A 356 15.41 -5.88 -27.66
N GLU A 357 16.74 -6.08 -27.66
CA GLU A 357 17.69 -5.30 -26.87
C GLU A 357 17.53 -3.78 -27.08
N SER A 358 17.27 -3.35 -28.32
CA SER A 358 17.05 -1.94 -28.64
C SER A 358 15.83 -1.35 -27.96
N ASN A 359 14.74 -2.13 -27.83
CA ASN A 359 13.52 -1.68 -27.14
C ASN A 359 13.76 -1.53 -25.64
N ILE A 360 14.44 -2.50 -25.01
CA ILE A 360 14.80 -2.43 -23.58
C ILE A 360 15.65 -1.19 -23.29
N LYS A 361 16.70 -0.96 -24.10
CA LYS A 361 17.60 0.19 -23.93
C LYS A 361 16.92 1.55 -24.18
N PHE A 362 15.97 1.59 -25.12
CA PHE A 362 15.19 2.78 -25.38
C PHE A 362 14.28 3.12 -24.18
N VAL A 363 13.57 2.13 -23.68
CA VAL A 363 12.65 2.28 -22.53
C VAL A 363 13.40 2.61 -21.23
N ASP A 364 14.65 2.15 -21.04
CA ASP A 364 15.43 2.40 -19.81
C ASP A 364 15.52 3.89 -19.46
N ARG A 365 15.52 4.78 -20.46
CA ARG A 365 15.53 6.25 -20.24
C ARG A 365 14.15 6.75 -19.74
N ALA A 366 13.09 6.34 -20.40
CA ALA A 366 11.73 6.74 -20.02
C ALA A 366 11.38 6.19 -18.64
N PHE A 367 11.76 4.95 -18.36
CA PHE A 367 11.58 4.32 -17.07
C PHE A 367 12.37 5.03 -15.96
N SER A 368 13.58 5.49 -16.23
CA SER A 368 14.38 6.24 -15.25
C SER A 368 13.69 7.54 -14.81
N ASN A 369 13.05 8.25 -15.73
CA ASN A 369 12.26 9.44 -15.40
C ASN A 369 11.01 9.05 -14.59
N TYR A 370 10.29 8.01 -15.02
CA TYR A 370 9.15 7.49 -14.26
C TYR A 370 9.53 7.13 -12.82
N LEU A 371 10.64 6.40 -12.62
CA LEU A 371 11.11 6.02 -11.29
C LEU A 371 11.46 7.25 -10.45
N LYS A 372 12.09 8.26 -11.04
CA LYS A 372 12.39 9.53 -10.37
C LYS A 372 11.10 10.21 -9.90
N ASP A 373 10.11 10.33 -10.79
CA ASP A 373 8.85 11.00 -10.48
C ASP A 373 8.07 10.24 -9.40
N GLU A 374 8.02 8.89 -9.44
CA GLU A 374 7.43 8.06 -8.37
C GLU A 374 8.11 8.29 -7.02
N ILE A 375 9.44 8.43 -7.00
CA ILE A 375 10.17 8.70 -5.75
C ILE A 375 9.90 10.13 -5.26
N VAL A 376 9.85 11.11 -6.15
CA VAL A 376 9.48 12.48 -5.78
C VAL A 376 8.12 12.50 -5.09
N ASP A 377 7.12 11.85 -5.67
CA ASP A 377 5.78 11.75 -5.08
C ASP A 377 5.77 11.05 -3.71
N GLU A 378 6.64 10.04 -3.53
CA GLU A 378 6.74 9.32 -2.26
C GLU A 378 7.44 10.15 -1.16
N VAL A 379 8.45 10.93 -1.52
CA VAL A 379 9.34 11.65 -0.59
C VAL A 379 8.83 13.07 -0.30
N PHE A 380 8.13 13.68 -1.26
CA PHE A 380 7.66 15.08 -1.15
C PHE A 380 6.95 15.42 0.18
N PRO A 381 6.07 14.56 0.75
CA PRO A 381 5.45 14.84 2.03
C PRO A 381 6.45 14.98 3.20
N LEU A 382 7.59 14.28 3.15
CA LEU A 382 8.65 14.31 4.17
C LEU A 382 9.68 15.39 3.90
N LEU A 383 10.02 15.59 2.64
CA LEU A 383 11.10 16.44 2.18
C LEU A 383 10.63 17.21 0.93
N PRO A 384 9.90 18.34 1.13
CA PRO A 384 9.32 19.11 0.02
C PRO A 384 10.34 19.63 -1.00
N GLU A 385 11.60 19.71 -0.62
CA GLU A 385 12.71 20.16 -1.49
C GLU A 385 13.40 19.01 -2.24
N ILE A 386 12.75 17.85 -2.35
CA ILE A 386 13.34 16.63 -2.95
C ILE A 386 13.81 16.85 -4.39
N GLU A 387 13.10 17.62 -5.20
CA GLU A 387 13.50 17.89 -6.59
C GLU A 387 14.83 18.66 -6.65
N GLN A 388 14.98 19.67 -5.80
CA GLN A 388 16.22 20.45 -5.69
C GLN A 388 17.37 19.59 -5.18
N ILE A 389 17.09 18.69 -4.23
CA ILE A 389 18.07 17.75 -3.70
C ILE A 389 18.50 16.72 -4.76
N MET A 390 17.57 16.22 -5.58
CA MET A 390 17.90 15.36 -6.72
C MET A 390 18.76 16.11 -7.75
N GLN A 391 18.53 17.43 -7.93
CA GLN A 391 19.38 18.24 -8.79
C GLN A 391 20.82 18.37 -8.23
N ILE A 392 20.99 18.47 -6.90
CA ILE A 392 22.31 18.44 -6.25
C ILE A 392 23.05 17.14 -6.61
N ILE A 393 22.37 15.99 -6.46
CA ILE A 393 22.91 14.68 -6.81
C ILE A 393 23.33 14.63 -8.30
N SER A 394 22.48 15.13 -9.19
CA SER A 394 22.77 15.19 -10.62
C SER A 394 24.00 16.04 -10.92
N ASN A 395 24.22 17.16 -10.19
CA ASN A 395 25.34 18.07 -10.42
C ASN A 395 26.68 17.50 -9.96
N ILE A 396 26.70 16.52 -9.05
CA ILE A 396 27.94 15.81 -8.66
C ILE A 396 28.51 15.03 -9.85
N ARG A 397 27.68 14.63 -10.82
CA ARG A 397 28.10 13.91 -12.05
C ARG A 397 28.84 12.60 -11.79
N LYS A 398 28.60 11.95 -10.67
CA LYS A 398 29.20 10.67 -10.29
C LYS A 398 28.10 9.74 -9.78
N TRP A 399 28.16 8.48 -10.18
CA TRP A 399 27.25 7.45 -9.65
C TRP A 399 27.65 6.96 -8.25
N ASN A 400 28.89 7.26 -7.83
CA ASN A 400 29.49 6.92 -6.56
C ASN A 400 30.31 8.10 -6.05
N PHE A 401 30.06 8.55 -4.83
CA PHE A 401 30.73 9.68 -4.19
C PHE A 401 30.69 9.54 -2.66
N SER A 402 31.52 10.30 -1.97
CA SER A 402 31.56 10.33 -0.50
C SER A 402 30.49 11.25 0.10
N CYS A 403 30.14 11.04 1.36
CA CYS A 403 29.27 11.96 2.12
C CYS A 403 29.83 13.39 2.11
N LYS A 404 31.17 13.55 2.18
CA LYS A 404 31.82 14.87 2.13
C LYS A 404 31.59 15.60 0.82
N GLU A 405 31.62 14.89 -0.32
CA GLU A 405 31.33 15.48 -1.63
C GLU A 405 29.87 15.94 -1.72
N PHE A 406 28.93 15.13 -1.21
CA PHE A 406 27.52 15.53 -1.13
C PHE A 406 27.33 16.77 -0.25
N GLU A 407 27.91 16.79 0.96
CA GLU A 407 27.80 17.93 1.88
C GLU A 407 28.39 19.22 1.29
N GLN A 408 29.51 19.14 0.56
CA GLN A 408 30.12 20.30 -0.09
C GLN A 408 29.19 20.90 -1.15
N GLU A 409 28.58 20.05 -1.96
CA GLU A 409 27.63 20.50 -2.98
C GLU A 409 26.35 21.03 -2.34
N TYR A 410 25.80 20.31 -1.33
CA TYR A 410 24.62 20.70 -0.59
C TYR A 410 24.75 22.09 0.06
N LYS A 411 25.89 22.37 0.69
CA LYS A 411 26.20 23.68 1.32
C LYS A 411 26.19 24.84 0.32
N LYS A 412 26.47 24.62 -0.97
CA LYS A 412 26.35 25.68 -2.01
C LYS A 412 24.90 26.09 -2.20
N TYR A 413 23.97 25.12 -2.24
CA TYR A 413 22.53 25.37 -2.38
C TYR A 413 21.92 26.02 -1.15
N LEU A 414 22.37 25.65 0.04
CA LEU A 414 22.00 26.33 1.30
C LEU A 414 22.43 27.80 1.29
N LYS A 415 23.69 28.09 0.88
CA LYS A 415 24.19 29.47 0.77
C LYS A 415 23.44 30.30 -0.28
N ALA A 416 22.99 29.65 -1.35
CA ALA A 416 22.17 30.29 -2.41
C ALA A 416 20.69 30.44 -2.02
N ASN A 417 20.26 30.00 -0.83
CA ASN A 417 18.87 29.94 -0.39
C ASN A 417 17.93 29.18 -1.34
N THR A 418 18.48 28.24 -2.12
CA THR A 418 17.69 27.39 -3.03
C THR A 418 16.99 26.27 -2.26
N ILE A 419 17.58 25.84 -1.14
CA ILE A 419 17.03 24.87 -0.21
C ILE A 419 17.08 25.45 1.21
N LYS A 420 16.15 25.02 2.07
CA LYS A 420 16.01 25.51 3.45
C LYS A 420 16.33 24.45 4.50
N GLU A 421 16.20 23.14 4.12
CA GLU A 421 16.50 22.05 5.05
C GLU A 421 17.99 22.05 5.41
N LYS A 422 18.29 22.23 6.70
CA LYS A 422 19.66 22.32 7.23
C LYS A 422 20.20 20.99 7.74
N ASN A 423 19.30 20.05 8.03
CA ASN A 423 19.66 18.74 8.57
C ASN A 423 20.07 17.77 7.45
N ILE A 424 21.33 17.81 7.07
CA ILE A 424 21.87 16.95 6.01
C ILE A 424 21.73 15.48 6.35
N ASP A 425 21.80 15.11 7.63
CA ASP A 425 21.65 13.73 8.09
C ASP A 425 20.25 13.22 7.82
N PHE A 426 19.24 14.02 8.14
CA PHE A 426 17.84 13.72 7.81
C PHE A 426 17.64 13.54 6.31
N VAL A 427 18.27 14.40 5.49
CA VAL A 427 18.21 14.30 4.02
C VAL A 427 18.82 12.98 3.54
N LEU A 428 20.03 12.63 4.00
CA LEU A 428 20.71 11.40 3.61
C LEU A 428 19.95 10.15 4.06
N ASP A 429 19.44 10.15 5.29
CA ASP A 429 18.60 9.05 5.80
C ASP A 429 17.31 8.91 4.98
N THR A 430 16.67 10.01 4.60
CA THR A 430 15.48 10.02 3.76
C THR A 430 15.79 9.45 2.38
N LEU A 431 16.84 9.95 1.71
CA LEU A 431 17.25 9.44 0.40
C LEU A 431 17.58 7.94 0.43
N TYR A 432 18.19 7.46 1.51
CA TYR A 432 18.49 6.04 1.72
C TYR A 432 17.22 5.22 1.94
N ASN A 433 16.32 5.69 2.80
CA ASN A 433 15.07 4.98 3.12
C ASN A 433 14.19 4.80 1.88
N PHE A 434 14.20 5.75 0.95
CA PHE A 434 13.50 5.65 -0.33
C PHE A 434 14.37 5.08 -1.46
N SER A 435 15.57 4.61 -1.13
CA SER A 435 16.48 3.94 -2.07
C SER A 435 16.86 4.78 -3.30
N VAL A 436 16.87 6.10 -3.16
CA VAL A 436 17.52 7.02 -4.11
C VAL A 436 19.01 6.76 -4.11
N ILE A 437 19.55 6.61 -2.90
CA ILE A 437 20.94 6.27 -2.64
C ILE A 437 21.06 4.97 -1.86
N GLY A 438 22.21 4.35 -1.94
CA GLY A 438 22.64 3.20 -1.16
C GLY A 438 24.05 3.37 -0.63
N ASN A 439 24.54 2.37 0.09
CA ASN A 439 25.92 2.29 0.53
C ASN A 439 26.72 1.32 -0.36
N GLN A 440 27.97 1.64 -0.64
CA GLN A 440 28.93 0.72 -1.21
C GLN A 440 29.81 0.14 -0.12
N HIS A 441 29.88 -1.18 -0.03
CA HIS A 441 30.70 -1.85 0.96
C HIS A 441 32.17 -1.43 0.87
N LYS A 442 32.76 -1.00 1.98
CA LYS A 442 34.13 -0.41 2.06
C LYS A 442 35.21 -1.32 1.44
N HIS A 443 35.12 -2.63 1.63
CA HIS A 443 36.12 -3.59 1.16
C HIS A 443 35.70 -4.42 -0.05
N LYS A 444 34.39 -4.42 -0.40
CA LYS A 444 33.85 -5.17 -1.56
C LYS A 444 33.16 -4.17 -2.49
N LYS A 445 33.94 -3.60 -3.40
CA LYS A 445 33.46 -2.50 -4.29
C LYS A 445 32.28 -2.84 -5.20
N ASP A 446 32.01 -4.13 -5.42
CA ASP A 446 30.88 -4.61 -6.22
C ASP A 446 29.65 -4.95 -5.38
N THR A 447 29.69 -4.68 -4.05
CA THR A 447 28.58 -4.95 -3.14
C THR A 447 27.92 -3.63 -2.73
N PHE A 448 26.61 -3.53 -3.00
CA PHE A 448 25.81 -2.36 -2.72
C PHE A 448 24.65 -2.71 -1.79
N PHE A 449 24.31 -1.79 -0.89
CA PHE A 449 23.24 -1.96 0.08
C PHE A 449 22.19 -0.85 -0.14
N PHE A 450 21.03 -1.24 -0.66
CA PHE A 450 19.87 -0.38 -0.78
C PHE A 450 18.79 -0.82 0.20
N LYS A 451 18.04 0.15 0.72
CA LYS A 451 16.96 -0.11 1.68
C LYS A 451 15.91 -1.09 1.16
N TYR A 452 15.59 -1.04 -0.14
CA TYR A 452 14.59 -1.93 -0.72
C TYR A 452 15.01 -3.42 -0.75
N GLN A 453 16.31 -3.71 -0.69
CA GLN A 453 16.86 -5.07 -0.61
C GLN A 453 17.16 -5.50 0.82
N HIS A 454 17.43 -4.54 1.70
CA HIS A 454 17.90 -4.77 3.07
C HIS A 454 17.11 -3.89 4.05
N THR A 455 15.85 -4.27 4.30
CA THR A 455 14.88 -3.49 5.08
C THR A 455 15.34 -3.12 6.50
N ASN A 456 16.21 -3.94 7.11
CA ASN A 456 16.73 -3.72 8.47
C ASN A 456 18.00 -2.87 8.53
N MET A 457 18.64 -2.56 7.38
CA MET A 457 19.86 -1.76 7.35
C MET A 457 19.56 -0.27 7.49
N THR A 458 20.49 0.44 8.10
CA THR A 458 20.53 1.91 8.22
C THR A 458 21.64 2.47 7.36
N PHE A 459 21.53 3.75 6.99
CA PHE A 459 22.55 4.44 6.23
C PHE A 459 23.87 4.52 7.01
N ASN A 460 24.97 4.18 6.35
CA ASN A 460 26.32 4.26 6.91
C ASN A 460 27.12 5.40 6.26
N LYS A 461 27.40 6.45 7.03
CA LYS A 461 28.12 7.65 6.55
C LYS A 461 29.61 7.42 6.26
N GLU A 462 30.20 6.35 6.81
CA GLU A 462 31.60 5.99 6.59
C GLU A 462 31.82 5.26 5.24
N GLU A 463 30.74 4.85 4.58
CA GLU A 463 30.77 4.21 3.28
C GLU A 463 30.45 5.19 2.17
N ASN A 464 30.89 4.88 0.95
CA ASN A 464 30.51 5.68 -0.20
C ASN A 464 29.03 5.58 -0.49
N ILE A 465 28.47 6.70 -0.89
CA ILE A 465 27.12 6.79 -1.43
C ILE A 465 27.14 6.27 -2.87
N VAL A 466 26.16 5.44 -3.20
CA VAL A 466 25.91 5.00 -4.58
C VAL A 466 24.50 5.38 -4.98
N ILE A 467 24.33 5.86 -6.20
CA ILE A 467 23.01 6.19 -6.75
C ILE A 467 22.36 4.90 -7.26
N HIS A 468 21.05 4.75 -7.05
CA HIS A 468 20.31 3.63 -7.62
C HIS A 468 20.39 3.61 -9.14
N ARG A 469 20.69 2.41 -9.72
CA ARG A 469 20.92 2.27 -11.17
C ARG A 469 19.75 2.78 -12.02
N GLY A 470 18.54 2.59 -11.55
CA GLY A 470 17.33 3.06 -12.23
C GLY A 470 17.25 4.58 -12.42
N LEU A 471 18.00 5.36 -11.64
CA LEU A 471 18.01 6.83 -11.72
C LEU A 471 19.13 7.41 -12.61
N PHE A 472 20.05 6.56 -13.12
CA PHE A 472 21.22 7.05 -13.87
C PHE A 472 20.83 7.91 -15.08
N LYS A 473 19.84 7.50 -15.86
CA LYS A 473 19.43 8.23 -17.06
C LYS A 473 18.70 9.54 -16.74
N ALA A 474 17.92 9.56 -15.65
CA ALA A 474 17.27 10.77 -15.15
C ALA A 474 18.29 11.80 -14.63
N PHE A 475 19.40 11.33 -14.03
CA PHE A 475 20.48 12.18 -13.51
C PHE A 475 21.61 12.42 -14.54
N GLN A 476 21.47 11.92 -15.75
CA GLN A 476 22.46 12.06 -16.83
C GLN A 476 23.86 11.51 -16.48
N LEU A 477 23.89 10.34 -15.81
CA LEU A 477 25.08 9.63 -15.40
C LEU A 477 25.47 8.50 -16.36
#